data_eb5e432dca964356428de335375b7b57
#
_entry.id   eb5e432dca964356428de335375b7b57
#
_cell.length_a   1.000
_cell.length_b   1.000
_cell.length_c   1.000
_cell.angle_alpha   90.00
_cell.angle_beta   90.00
_cell.angle_gamma   90.00
#
_symmetry.space_group_name_H-M   'P 1'
#
loop_
_entity.id
_entity.type
_entity.pdbx_description
1 polymer ?
#
loop_
_entity_poly.entity_id
_entity_poly.type
_entity_poly.pdbx_seq_one_letter_code
_entity_poly.pdbx_strand_id
1 'polypeptide(L)'
;VPGTQRENDTVMLEQAPQVRMEGRPSVLLFSAGFYGTLAAARCFGRNGIDVTVADPGKLGPASWSRFVGRRVQCPPESQAEAFVEWLMDLGRREPMRHVLYPTSDELAWLVSVHREALSEYFHLYDPGVDAVYGLLNKRKLFEAGQAVGLKLPRTWFPESEADLDVVSREARFPVLIKPTTQILYSTHRKGQPVQAPEQLAEEYRAFSRDGYAPMLVRFDPAVSRPMVQEFHPEAAEGIYSLSGFVDETGELFEVRGAMKVLQRPRRLGVGVCFESAPVREELAAGLQRLCKRLGYHGVFEVEFIQTKDDFLLIDFNPRYYGQMGFDIARGLPLPLLAYHAALGDRDALRRELRAARDWRGNGEVFCNRIALEMLLNLQRLSGALPEDEARQWRSWLASHRDVAVDPLIDSDDLMPTAVEVAQILYGSARHPRAFIRMMVLNR
;
A
#
# COMPACT_ATOMS: atom_id res chain seq x y z
N VAL A 1 29.85 33.26 -26.71
CA VAL A 1 29.92 33.03 -25.25
C VAL A 1 29.39 31.63 -25.01
N PRO A 2 30.19 30.64 -24.50
CA PRO A 2 29.71 29.29 -24.32
C PRO A 2 28.89 29.15 -23.01
N GLY A 3 27.80 28.40 -23.10
CA GLY A 3 26.94 28.08 -21.98
C GLY A 3 27.61 27.16 -20.98
N THR A 4 27.56 27.52 -19.74
CA THR A 4 27.98 26.73 -18.59
C THR A 4 26.98 25.63 -18.31
N GLN A 5 27.38 24.37 -18.54
CA GLN A 5 26.75 23.20 -17.95
C GLN A 5 26.89 23.28 -16.43
N ARG A 6 25.78 23.30 -15.72
CA ARG A 6 25.78 23.11 -14.27
C ARG A 6 25.88 21.62 -14.00
N GLU A 7 27.00 21.18 -13.53
CA GLU A 7 27.18 19.88 -12.88
C GLU A 7 26.27 19.84 -11.62
N ASN A 8 25.41 18.83 -11.56
CA ASN A 8 24.60 18.54 -10.38
C ASN A 8 25.50 17.87 -9.34
N ASP A 9 25.98 18.64 -8.39
CA ASP A 9 26.67 18.13 -7.21
C ASP A 9 25.69 17.32 -6.35
N THR A 10 25.91 16.01 -6.35
CA THR A 10 25.24 15.06 -5.44
C THR A 10 25.83 15.26 -4.04
N VAL A 11 25.11 15.95 -3.17
CA VAL A 11 25.50 16.12 -1.77
C VAL A 11 25.41 14.76 -1.07
N MET A 12 26.54 14.10 -0.91
CA MET A 12 26.71 12.91 -0.09
C MET A 12 26.83 13.32 1.38
N LEU A 13 25.82 13.01 2.20
CA LEU A 13 25.94 13.08 3.65
C LEU A 13 26.37 11.70 4.16
N GLU A 14 27.66 11.55 4.47
CA GLU A 14 28.19 10.36 5.13
C GLU A 14 27.65 10.27 6.56
N GLN A 15 27.03 9.14 6.88
CA GLN A 15 26.59 8.81 8.25
C GLN A 15 27.51 7.75 8.86
N ALA A 16 27.61 7.74 10.20
CA ALA A 16 28.50 6.91 10.98
C ALA A 16 28.40 5.41 10.68
N PRO A 17 29.51 4.63 10.76
CA PRO A 17 29.57 3.26 10.31
C PRO A 17 28.73 2.33 11.19
N GLN A 18 27.68 1.74 10.59
CA GLN A 18 27.10 0.50 11.09
C GLN A 18 28.00 -0.67 10.66
N VAL A 19 28.06 -1.73 11.45
CA VAL A 19 28.81 -2.95 11.12
C VAL A 19 28.25 -3.52 9.81
N ARG A 20 28.89 -3.20 8.71
CA ARG A 20 28.55 -3.71 7.37
C ARG A 20 28.97 -5.18 7.30
N MET A 21 28.02 -6.05 7.03
CA MET A 21 28.35 -7.43 6.64
C MET A 21 28.71 -7.41 5.15
N GLU A 22 30.01 -7.42 4.85
CA GLU A 22 30.51 -7.43 3.48
C GLU A 22 29.92 -8.60 2.67
N GLY A 23 29.39 -8.29 1.47
CA GLY A 23 28.96 -9.28 0.48
C GLY A 23 27.47 -9.55 0.37
N ARG A 24 26.60 -8.92 1.19
CA ARG A 24 25.13 -9.05 1.02
C ARG A 24 24.60 -8.03 0.02
N PRO A 25 23.74 -8.42 -0.94
CA PRO A 25 23.04 -7.46 -1.79
C PRO A 25 22.27 -6.44 -0.97
N SER A 26 22.40 -5.16 -1.32
CA SER A 26 21.61 -4.08 -0.74
C SER A 26 20.20 -4.08 -1.31
N VAL A 27 19.30 -3.31 -0.69
CA VAL A 27 17.91 -3.16 -1.18
C VAL A 27 17.70 -1.78 -1.79
N LEU A 28 16.86 -1.72 -2.83
CA LEU A 28 16.37 -0.49 -3.44
C LEU A 28 14.88 -0.36 -3.14
N LEU A 29 14.52 0.71 -2.42
CA LEU A 29 13.16 1.04 -2.01
C LEU A 29 12.71 2.35 -2.66
N PHE A 30 11.40 2.49 -2.86
CA PHE A 30 10.78 3.66 -3.50
C PHE A 30 9.72 4.29 -2.61
N SER A 31 9.14 5.41 -3.08
CA SER A 31 8.03 6.08 -2.40
C SER A 31 8.38 6.44 -0.95
N ALA A 32 9.38 7.31 -0.77
CA ALA A 32 9.91 7.69 0.55
C ALA A 32 8.88 8.30 1.52
N GLY A 33 7.76 8.81 1.02
CA GLY A 33 6.62 9.29 1.81
C GLY A 33 5.72 8.17 2.34
N PHE A 34 5.97 6.92 1.97
CA PHE A 34 5.11 5.80 2.32
C PHE A 34 5.59 5.09 3.59
N TYR A 35 4.71 4.86 4.56
CA TYR A 35 5.08 4.25 5.85
C TYR A 35 5.61 2.82 5.71
N GLY A 36 5.13 2.07 4.72
CA GLY A 36 5.65 0.75 4.40
C GLY A 36 7.12 0.78 3.98
N THR A 37 7.54 1.81 3.23
CA THR A 37 8.94 2.02 2.86
C THR A 37 9.80 2.31 4.07
N LEU A 38 9.32 3.15 5.00
CA LEU A 38 10.03 3.44 6.25
C LEU A 38 10.16 2.19 7.13
N ALA A 39 9.07 1.41 7.25
CA ALA A 39 9.08 0.15 7.99
C ALA A 39 10.06 -0.86 7.39
N ALA A 40 10.12 -0.97 6.05
CA ALA A 40 11.08 -1.81 5.35
C ALA A 40 12.52 -1.34 5.58
N ALA A 41 12.80 -0.05 5.45
CA ALA A 41 14.13 0.53 5.66
C ALA A 41 14.64 0.26 7.10
N ARG A 42 13.80 0.44 8.10
CA ARG A 42 14.12 0.10 9.50
C ARG A 42 14.36 -1.39 9.70
N CYS A 43 13.52 -2.24 9.11
CA CYS A 43 13.66 -3.69 9.19
C CYS A 43 14.99 -4.15 8.59
N PHE A 44 15.32 -3.72 7.38
CA PHE A 44 16.58 -4.05 6.71
C PHE A 44 17.79 -3.52 7.47
N GLY A 45 17.79 -2.24 7.83
CA GLY A 45 18.92 -1.63 8.50
C GLY A 45 19.22 -2.24 9.87
N ARG A 46 18.21 -2.60 10.66
CA ARG A 46 18.36 -3.34 11.92
C ARG A 46 18.94 -4.73 11.74
N ASN A 47 18.79 -5.30 10.54
CA ASN A 47 19.38 -6.60 10.17
C ASN A 47 20.68 -6.49 9.38
N GLY A 48 21.30 -5.29 9.36
CA GLY A 48 22.60 -5.07 8.72
C GLY A 48 22.58 -5.14 7.19
N ILE A 49 21.41 -4.93 6.56
CA ILE A 49 21.24 -4.88 5.11
C ILE A 49 21.25 -3.42 4.69
N ASP A 50 22.13 -3.07 3.77
CA ASP A 50 22.25 -1.69 3.25
C ASP A 50 20.99 -1.30 2.46
N VAL A 51 20.50 -0.07 2.73
CA VAL A 51 19.27 0.46 2.12
C VAL A 51 19.57 1.67 1.26
N THR A 52 19.15 1.61 0.01
CA THR A 52 19.05 2.76 -0.90
C THR A 52 17.57 3.13 -1.06
N VAL A 53 17.25 4.40 -0.91
CA VAL A 53 15.88 4.92 -1.19
C VAL A 53 15.93 5.82 -2.41
N ALA A 54 15.08 5.54 -3.40
CA ALA A 54 14.85 6.36 -4.58
C ALA A 54 13.50 7.08 -4.47
N ASP A 55 13.49 8.39 -4.70
CA ASP A 55 12.27 9.20 -4.59
C ASP A 55 12.34 10.42 -5.52
N PRO A 56 11.23 10.82 -6.18
CA PRO A 56 11.21 12.05 -6.98
C PRO A 56 11.40 13.31 -6.14
N GLY A 57 10.98 13.27 -4.87
CA GLY A 57 11.05 14.35 -3.91
C GLY A 57 12.27 14.27 -2.99
N LYS A 58 12.48 15.33 -2.20
CA LYS A 58 13.59 15.42 -1.24
C LYS A 58 13.18 15.25 0.22
N LEU A 59 11.88 15.29 0.50
CA LEU A 59 11.35 15.36 1.86
C LEU A 59 10.58 14.11 2.30
N GLY A 60 10.66 13.00 1.57
CA GLY A 60 10.02 11.74 2.02
C GLY A 60 10.61 11.26 3.35
N PRO A 61 9.82 11.01 4.40
CA PRO A 61 10.32 10.61 5.71
C PRO A 61 11.28 9.44 5.69
N ALA A 62 11.00 8.39 4.90
CA ALA A 62 11.88 7.23 4.80
C ALA A 62 13.29 7.58 4.33
N SER A 63 13.44 8.56 3.42
CA SER A 63 14.76 9.02 2.97
C SER A 63 15.63 9.58 4.09
N TRP A 64 15.05 9.99 5.21
CA TRP A 64 15.75 10.59 6.34
C TRP A 64 15.96 9.63 7.52
N SER A 65 15.56 8.37 7.35
CA SER A 65 15.87 7.34 8.32
C SER A 65 17.39 7.12 8.44
N ARG A 66 17.87 6.95 9.68
CA ARG A 66 19.26 6.61 9.95
C ARG A 66 19.70 5.29 9.30
N PHE A 67 18.73 4.45 8.94
CA PHE A 67 18.97 3.15 8.31
C PHE A 67 19.11 3.24 6.79
N VAL A 68 18.92 4.40 6.20
CA VAL A 68 19.11 4.65 4.76
C VAL A 68 20.51 5.16 4.51
N GLY A 69 21.35 4.32 3.93
CA GLY A 69 22.74 4.66 3.60
C GLY A 69 22.88 5.53 2.36
N ARG A 70 21.96 5.42 1.40
CA ARG A 70 22.02 6.15 0.13
C ARG A 70 20.64 6.65 -0.29
N ARG A 71 20.61 7.87 -0.86
CA ARG A 71 19.42 8.51 -1.44
C ARG A 71 19.70 8.83 -2.89
N VAL A 72 18.76 8.48 -3.77
CA VAL A 72 18.85 8.80 -5.18
C VAL A 72 17.55 9.45 -5.67
N GLN A 73 17.68 10.40 -6.58
CA GLN A 73 16.51 11.01 -7.19
C GLN A 73 16.09 10.18 -8.42
N CYS A 74 14.80 9.95 -8.57
CA CYS A 74 14.21 9.23 -9.71
C CYS A 74 13.08 10.03 -10.35
N PRO A 75 12.67 9.72 -11.58
CA PRO A 75 11.40 10.16 -12.13
C PRO A 75 10.24 9.61 -11.29
N PRO A 76 9.06 10.29 -11.24
CA PRO A 76 7.89 9.71 -10.62
C PRO A 76 7.37 8.50 -11.42
N GLU A 77 6.83 7.49 -10.72
CA GLU A 77 6.27 6.26 -11.32
C GLU A 77 5.15 6.55 -12.34
N SER A 78 4.46 7.69 -12.19
CA SER A 78 3.47 8.16 -13.16
C SER A 78 4.06 8.51 -14.54
N GLN A 79 5.38 8.74 -14.63
CA GLN A 79 6.13 8.88 -15.88
C GLN A 79 6.77 7.53 -16.20
N ALA A 80 5.95 6.52 -16.46
CA ALA A 80 6.31 5.12 -16.48
C ALA A 80 7.51 4.79 -17.37
N GLU A 81 7.53 5.30 -18.61
CA GLU A 81 8.62 5.06 -19.56
C GLU A 81 9.95 5.64 -19.04
N ALA A 82 9.95 6.90 -18.59
CA ALA A 82 11.14 7.55 -18.05
C ALA A 82 11.61 6.89 -16.74
N PHE A 83 10.68 6.41 -15.91
CA PHE A 83 11.00 5.71 -14.68
C PHE A 83 11.69 4.37 -14.97
N VAL A 84 11.17 3.57 -15.90
CA VAL A 84 11.76 2.28 -16.26
C VAL A 84 13.14 2.47 -16.90
N GLU A 85 13.30 3.44 -17.81
CA GLU A 85 14.59 3.77 -18.41
C GLU A 85 15.63 4.17 -17.34
N TRP A 86 15.23 5.04 -16.41
CA TRP A 86 16.06 5.42 -15.28
C TRP A 86 16.45 4.21 -14.40
N LEU A 87 15.51 3.31 -14.13
CA LEU A 87 15.75 2.11 -13.32
C LEU A 87 16.77 1.18 -14.00
N MET A 88 16.64 0.98 -15.31
CA MET A 88 17.58 0.22 -16.10
C MET A 88 18.98 0.86 -16.10
N ASP A 89 19.04 2.18 -16.23
CA ASP A 89 20.30 2.93 -16.19
C ASP A 89 20.97 2.87 -14.81
N LEU A 90 20.19 2.94 -13.75
CA LEU A 90 20.68 2.74 -12.39
C LEU A 90 21.32 1.34 -12.27
N GLY A 91 20.59 0.30 -12.67
CA GLY A 91 21.05 -1.08 -12.56
C GLY A 91 22.35 -1.34 -13.34
N ARG A 92 22.51 -0.74 -14.53
CA ARG A 92 23.76 -0.84 -15.32
C ARG A 92 24.97 -0.21 -14.65
N ARG A 93 24.78 0.82 -13.84
CA ARG A 93 25.86 1.56 -13.17
C ARG A 93 26.25 0.97 -11.82
N GLU A 94 25.38 0.19 -11.21
CA GLU A 94 25.63 -0.40 -9.90
C GLU A 94 26.60 -1.59 -10.00
N PRO A 95 27.61 -1.65 -9.10
CA PRO A 95 28.59 -2.75 -9.10
C PRO A 95 27.99 -4.08 -8.63
N MET A 96 26.89 -4.04 -7.88
CA MET A 96 26.15 -5.21 -7.38
C MET A 96 24.66 -5.01 -7.60
N ARG A 97 23.97 -6.13 -7.87
CA ARG A 97 22.53 -6.14 -8.05
C ARG A 97 21.83 -5.88 -6.71
N HIS A 98 20.97 -4.88 -6.67
CA HIS A 98 20.08 -4.67 -5.53
C HIS A 98 18.94 -5.68 -5.51
N VAL A 99 18.42 -5.99 -4.32
CA VAL A 99 17.08 -6.57 -4.20
C VAL A 99 16.07 -5.44 -4.42
N LEU A 100 15.15 -5.62 -5.36
CA LEU A 100 14.07 -4.70 -5.67
C LEU A 100 12.74 -5.35 -5.30
N TYR A 101 11.95 -4.68 -4.45
CA TYR A 101 10.60 -5.13 -4.09
C TYR A 101 9.61 -3.97 -4.16
N PRO A 102 8.38 -4.18 -4.69
CA PRO A 102 7.42 -3.10 -4.92
C PRO A 102 6.90 -2.45 -3.63
N THR A 103 6.80 -1.11 -3.68
CA THR A 103 6.21 -0.28 -2.62
C THR A 103 4.91 0.41 -3.04
N SER A 104 4.56 0.33 -4.33
CA SER A 104 3.32 0.88 -4.91
C SER A 104 2.71 -0.10 -5.91
N ASP A 105 1.43 0.09 -6.29
CA ASP A 105 0.75 -0.70 -7.31
C ASP A 105 1.36 -0.46 -8.68
N GLU A 106 1.73 0.79 -8.98
CA GLU A 106 2.45 1.18 -10.20
C GLU A 106 3.77 0.42 -10.32
N LEU A 107 4.58 0.43 -9.24
CA LEU A 107 5.87 -0.25 -9.24
C LEU A 107 5.71 -1.76 -9.36
N ALA A 108 4.73 -2.36 -8.68
CA ALA A 108 4.45 -3.80 -8.79
C ALA A 108 4.15 -4.19 -10.24
N TRP A 109 3.30 -3.39 -10.91
CA TRP A 109 2.97 -3.63 -12.32
C TRP A 109 4.16 -3.36 -13.26
N LEU A 110 4.87 -2.23 -13.09
CA LEU A 110 6.02 -1.88 -13.94
C LEU A 110 7.14 -2.91 -13.84
N VAL A 111 7.45 -3.38 -12.63
CA VAL A 111 8.46 -4.44 -12.42
C VAL A 111 8.04 -5.73 -13.11
N SER A 112 6.77 -6.12 -13.00
CA SER A 112 6.28 -7.36 -13.61
C SER A 112 6.22 -7.30 -15.14
N VAL A 113 5.85 -6.14 -15.72
CA VAL A 113 5.87 -5.93 -17.18
C VAL A 113 7.29 -5.99 -17.75
N HIS A 114 8.27 -5.42 -17.03
CA HIS A 114 9.66 -5.33 -17.48
C HIS A 114 10.57 -6.37 -16.80
N ARG A 115 9.99 -7.44 -16.25
CA ARG A 115 10.67 -8.45 -15.43
C ARG A 115 11.94 -8.99 -16.07
N GLU A 116 11.89 -9.41 -17.34
CA GLU A 116 13.04 -9.98 -18.03
C GLU A 116 14.22 -9.02 -18.03
N ALA A 117 14.00 -7.80 -18.52
CA ALA A 117 15.04 -6.78 -18.61
C ALA A 117 15.58 -6.36 -17.23
N LEU A 118 14.69 -6.19 -16.23
CA LEU A 118 15.09 -5.82 -14.88
C LEU A 118 15.83 -6.93 -14.15
N SER A 119 15.54 -8.19 -14.44
CA SER A 119 16.19 -9.35 -13.80
C SER A 119 17.67 -9.46 -14.14
N GLU A 120 18.16 -8.79 -15.18
CA GLU A 120 19.58 -8.68 -15.48
C GLU A 120 20.34 -7.85 -14.44
N TYR A 121 19.67 -6.86 -13.83
CA TYR A 121 20.29 -5.85 -12.95
C TYR A 121 19.83 -5.90 -11.50
N PHE A 122 18.70 -6.57 -11.22
CA PHE A 122 18.10 -6.64 -9.88
C PHE A 122 17.79 -8.08 -9.49
N HIS A 123 17.83 -8.35 -8.19
CA HIS A 123 17.22 -9.54 -7.63
C HIS A 123 15.73 -9.25 -7.42
N LEU A 124 14.88 -9.97 -8.13
CA LEU A 124 13.43 -9.80 -8.10
C LEU A 124 12.77 -11.02 -7.47
N TYR A 125 11.74 -10.79 -6.67
CA TYR A 125 10.80 -11.83 -6.26
C TYR A 125 9.42 -11.45 -6.79
N ASP A 126 9.26 -11.63 -8.09
CA ASP A 126 8.11 -11.15 -8.87
C ASP A 126 7.37 -12.34 -9.51
N PRO A 127 6.05 -12.45 -9.28
CA PRO A 127 5.24 -13.56 -9.79
C PRO A 127 4.89 -13.46 -11.29
N GLY A 128 5.27 -12.35 -11.93
CA GLY A 128 4.94 -12.06 -13.31
C GLY A 128 3.64 -11.27 -13.48
N VAL A 129 3.52 -10.64 -14.66
CA VAL A 129 2.50 -9.61 -14.92
C VAL A 129 1.07 -10.13 -14.82
N ASP A 130 0.80 -11.38 -15.25
CA ASP A 130 -0.55 -11.93 -15.20
C ASP A 130 -1.05 -12.13 -13.78
N ALA A 131 -0.17 -12.55 -12.87
CA ALA A 131 -0.49 -12.69 -11.46
C ALA A 131 -0.70 -11.33 -10.79
N VAL A 132 0.23 -10.39 -10.99
CA VAL A 132 0.17 -9.04 -10.41
C VAL A 132 -1.04 -8.27 -10.93
N TYR A 133 -1.23 -8.23 -12.24
CA TYR A 133 -2.37 -7.54 -12.84
C TYR A 133 -3.70 -8.24 -12.54
N GLY A 134 -3.69 -9.56 -12.40
CA GLY A 134 -4.85 -10.35 -11.97
C GLY A 134 -5.37 -9.95 -10.58
N LEU A 135 -4.49 -9.48 -9.70
CA LEU A 135 -4.84 -8.98 -8.36
C LEU A 135 -5.17 -7.49 -8.35
N LEU A 136 -4.44 -6.67 -9.12
CA LEU A 136 -4.61 -5.22 -9.17
C LEU A 136 -5.78 -4.75 -10.03
N ASN A 137 -6.26 -5.59 -10.97
CA ASN A 137 -7.45 -5.32 -11.75
C ASN A 137 -8.68 -5.93 -11.05
N LYS A 138 -9.60 -5.08 -10.61
CA LYS A 138 -10.75 -5.47 -9.79
C LYS A 138 -11.73 -6.42 -10.48
N ARG A 139 -11.83 -6.40 -11.83
CA ARG A 139 -12.61 -7.38 -12.59
C ARG A 139 -11.98 -8.76 -12.50
N LYS A 140 -10.67 -8.83 -12.76
CA LYS A 140 -9.92 -10.10 -12.69
C LYS A 140 -9.88 -10.66 -11.27
N LEU A 141 -9.68 -9.79 -10.26
CA LEU A 141 -9.75 -10.16 -8.84
C LEU A 141 -11.14 -10.68 -8.46
N PHE A 142 -12.21 -10.03 -8.93
CA PHE A 142 -13.58 -10.46 -8.72
C PHE A 142 -13.81 -11.87 -9.28
N GLU A 143 -13.48 -12.10 -10.54
CA GLU A 143 -13.63 -13.39 -11.22
C GLU A 143 -12.80 -14.50 -10.55
N ALA A 144 -11.54 -14.20 -10.20
CA ALA A 144 -10.66 -15.16 -9.52
C ALA A 144 -11.11 -15.47 -8.09
N GLY A 145 -11.57 -14.45 -7.35
CA GLY A 145 -12.09 -14.58 -5.99
C GLY A 145 -13.34 -15.45 -5.93
N GLN A 146 -14.30 -15.21 -6.83
CA GLN A 146 -15.50 -16.06 -6.95
C GLN A 146 -15.13 -17.53 -7.27
N ALA A 147 -14.19 -17.73 -8.19
CA ALA A 147 -13.78 -19.07 -8.59
C ALA A 147 -13.13 -19.90 -7.48
N VAL A 148 -12.62 -19.26 -6.41
CA VAL A 148 -12.06 -19.94 -5.23
C VAL A 148 -12.99 -19.92 -4.01
N GLY A 149 -14.23 -19.41 -4.18
CA GLY A 149 -15.27 -19.39 -3.14
C GLY A 149 -15.15 -18.22 -2.15
N LEU A 150 -14.36 -17.19 -2.43
CA LEU A 150 -14.36 -15.96 -1.65
C LEU A 150 -15.63 -15.16 -1.96
N LYS A 151 -16.21 -14.52 -0.94
CA LYS A 151 -17.34 -13.63 -1.11
C LYS A 151 -16.84 -12.23 -1.46
N LEU A 152 -17.55 -11.56 -2.39
CA LEU A 152 -17.25 -10.20 -2.83
C LEU A 152 -18.57 -9.40 -2.87
N PRO A 153 -18.50 -8.05 -2.77
CA PRO A 153 -19.68 -7.21 -3.00
C PRO A 153 -20.24 -7.48 -4.40
N ARG A 154 -21.55 -7.42 -4.56
CA ARG A 154 -22.16 -7.51 -5.89
C ARG A 154 -21.60 -6.41 -6.78
N THR A 155 -21.06 -6.80 -7.93
CA THR A 155 -20.34 -5.90 -8.82
C THR A 155 -20.75 -6.17 -10.26
N TRP A 156 -20.92 -5.10 -11.02
CA TRP A 156 -21.24 -5.11 -12.45
C TRP A 156 -20.09 -4.47 -13.23
N PHE A 157 -19.86 -4.97 -14.42
CA PHE A 157 -18.84 -4.46 -15.34
C PHE A 157 -19.50 -4.07 -16.67
N PRO A 158 -20.18 -2.90 -16.73
CA PRO A 158 -20.93 -2.48 -17.91
C PRO A 158 -20.02 -2.31 -19.12
N GLU A 159 -20.43 -2.85 -20.25
CA GLU A 159 -19.74 -2.71 -21.54
C GLU A 159 -20.53 -1.87 -22.53
N SER A 160 -21.82 -1.63 -22.22
CA SER A 160 -22.76 -0.87 -23.05
C SER A 160 -23.73 -0.06 -22.19
N GLU A 161 -24.49 0.86 -22.83
CA GLU A 161 -25.60 1.57 -22.19
C GLU A 161 -26.70 0.60 -21.75
N ALA A 162 -26.96 -0.46 -22.51
CA ALA A 162 -27.95 -1.48 -22.13
C ALA A 162 -27.57 -2.19 -20.82
N ASP A 163 -26.27 -2.38 -20.55
CA ASP A 163 -25.83 -2.95 -19.27
C ASP A 163 -26.08 -1.99 -18.11
N LEU A 164 -25.94 -0.67 -18.33
CA LEU A 164 -26.29 0.32 -17.30
C LEU A 164 -27.78 0.31 -16.97
N ASP A 165 -28.65 0.08 -17.96
CA ASP A 165 -30.08 -0.10 -17.74
C ASP A 165 -30.39 -1.35 -16.91
N VAL A 166 -29.62 -2.42 -17.09
CA VAL A 166 -29.72 -3.62 -16.25
C VAL A 166 -29.32 -3.29 -14.81
N VAL A 167 -28.16 -2.63 -14.61
CA VAL A 167 -27.70 -2.21 -13.28
C VAL A 167 -28.71 -1.32 -12.61
N SER A 168 -29.28 -0.33 -13.31
CA SER A 168 -30.29 0.58 -12.76
C SER A 168 -31.54 -0.13 -12.22
N ARG A 169 -31.93 -1.27 -12.82
CA ARG A 169 -33.08 -2.08 -12.40
C ARG A 169 -32.75 -3.07 -11.28
N GLU A 170 -31.54 -3.62 -11.27
CA GLU A 170 -31.17 -4.73 -10.37
C GLU A 170 -30.44 -4.30 -9.12
N ALA A 171 -29.72 -3.17 -9.16
CA ALA A 171 -28.89 -2.73 -8.05
C ALA A 171 -29.73 -2.09 -6.92
N ARG A 172 -29.27 -2.29 -5.70
CA ARG A 172 -29.74 -1.52 -4.54
C ARG A 172 -28.92 -0.24 -4.42
N PHE A 173 -29.58 0.90 -4.52
CA PHE A 173 -28.92 2.19 -4.37
C PHE A 173 -28.80 2.60 -2.89
N PRO A 174 -27.74 3.34 -2.51
CA PRO A 174 -26.70 3.85 -3.38
C PRO A 174 -25.74 2.76 -3.91
N VAL A 175 -25.09 3.04 -5.06
CA VAL A 175 -24.01 2.23 -5.62
C VAL A 175 -22.73 3.06 -5.73
N LEU A 176 -21.58 2.41 -5.95
CA LEU A 176 -20.29 3.06 -6.20
C LEU A 176 -19.84 2.80 -7.64
N ILE A 177 -19.55 3.85 -8.38
CA ILE A 177 -18.75 3.75 -9.61
C ILE A 177 -17.28 3.80 -9.19
N LYS A 178 -16.47 2.85 -9.65
CA LYS A 178 -15.05 2.75 -9.29
C LYS A 178 -14.20 2.47 -10.53
N PRO A 179 -12.92 2.90 -10.56
CA PRO A 179 -12.01 2.46 -11.61
C PRO A 179 -11.73 0.96 -11.42
N THR A 180 -11.46 0.26 -12.51
CA THR A 180 -11.11 -1.17 -12.47
C THR A 180 -9.72 -1.44 -11.91
N THR A 181 -8.84 -0.43 -11.93
CA THR A 181 -7.53 -0.43 -11.25
C THR A 181 -7.14 1.01 -10.88
N GLN A 182 -6.20 1.17 -9.95
CA GLN A 182 -5.59 2.46 -9.62
C GLN A 182 -4.25 2.67 -10.36
N ILE A 183 -3.70 1.63 -10.99
CA ILE A 183 -2.42 1.70 -11.71
C ILE A 183 -2.49 2.79 -12.78
N LEU A 184 -1.57 3.75 -12.70
CA LEU A 184 -1.41 4.83 -13.69
C LEU A 184 -2.74 5.54 -14.05
N TYR A 185 -3.66 5.60 -13.10
CA TYR A 185 -4.94 6.31 -13.24
C TYR A 185 -4.71 7.83 -13.12
N SER A 186 -5.34 8.60 -14.01
CA SER A 186 -5.09 10.04 -14.13
C SER A 186 -5.53 10.87 -12.92
N THR A 187 -6.40 10.31 -12.09
CA THR A 187 -6.93 10.96 -10.88
C THR A 187 -6.76 10.06 -9.66
N HIS A 188 -6.79 10.67 -8.46
CA HIS A 188 -6.79 9.90 -7.21
C HIS A 188 -8.19 9.54 -6.73
N ARG A 189 -9.19 9.62 -7.62
CA ARG A 189 -10.58 9.29 -7.29
C ARG A 189 -10.74 7.79 -7.07
N LYS A 190 -11.05 7.40 -5.84
CA LYS A 190 -11.25 5.98 -5.48
C LYS A 190 -12.63 5.45 -5.86
N GLY A 191 -13.61 6.33 -6.02
CA GLY A 191 -14.97 6.00 -6.40
C GLY A 191 -15.91 7.20 -6.34
N GLN A 192 -17.09 7.03 -6.93
CA GLN A 192 -18.17 8.01 -6.97
C GLN A 192 -19.45 7.34 -6.49
N PRO A 193 -20.06 7.77 -5.36
CA PRO A 193 -21.36 7.27 -4.96
C PRO A 193 -22.48 7.82 -5.86
N VAL A 194 -23.40 6.97 -6.24
CA VAL A 194 -24.62 7.30 -7.00
C VAL A 194 -25.82 6.94 -6.15
N GLN A 195 -26.68 7.93 -5.90
CA GLN A 195 -27.76 7.80 -4.92
C GLN A 195 -29.05 7.17 -5.50
N ALA A 196 -29.29 7.33 -6.81
CA ALA A 196 -30.51 6.91 -7.45
C ALA A 196 -30.28 6.37 -8.87
N PRO A 197 -31.11 5.44 -9.36
CA PRO A 197 -30.98 4.82 -10.68
C PRO A 197 -30.90 5.82 -11.83
N GLU A 198 -31.65 6.91 -11.74
CA GLU A 198 -31.77 7.92 -12.81
C GLU A 198 -30.46 8.68 -13.01
N GLN A 199 -29.59 8.70 -12.01
CA GLN A 199 -28.30 9.38 -12.05
C GLN A 199 -27.18 8.50 -12.66
N LEU A 200 -27.39 7.17 -12.68
CA LEU A 200 -26.30 6.21 -12.94
C LEU A 200 -25.64 6.44 -14.29
N ALA A 201 -26.40 6.57 -15.36
CA ALA A 201 -25.83 6.69 -16.72
C ALA A 201 -25.04 8.00 -16.88
N GLU A 202 -25.52 9.12 -16.33
CA GLU A 202 -24.83 10.41 -16.39
C GLU A 202 -23.53 10.38 -15.58
N GLU A 203 -23.58 9.91 -14.33
CA GLU A 203 -22.42 9.80 -13.43
C GLU A 203 -21.39 8.81 -13.97
N TYR A 204 -21.81 7.69 -14.57
CA TYR A 204 -20.93 6.71 -15.19
C TYR A 204 -20.17 7.32 -16.38
N ARG A 205 -20.86 8.03 -17.28
CA ARG A 205 -20.20 8.72 -18.40
C ARG A 205 -19.26 9.83 -17.90
N ALA A 206 -19.63 10.55 -16.86
CA ALA A 206 -18.76 11.56 -16.25
C ALA A 206 -17.51 10.94 -15.65
N PHE A 207 -17.66 9.81 -14.96
CA PHE A 207 -16.55 9.07 -14.37
C PHE A 207 -15.61 8.46 -15.43
N SER A 208 -16.16 7.96 -16.54
CA SER A 208 -15.41 7.36 -17.65
C SER A 208 -14.53 8.35 -18.42
N ARG A 209 -14.64 9.67 -18.15
CA ARG A 209 -13.74 10.69 -18.73
C ARG A 209 -12.37 10.70 -18.06
N ASP A 210 -12.27 10.19 -16.84
CA ASP A 210 -10.98 10.00 -16.19
C ASP A 210 -10.22 8.90 -16.96
N GLY A 211 -8.95 9.15 -17.27
CA GLY A 211 -8.16 8.29 -18.15
C GLY A 211 -7.06 7.53 -17.44
N TYR A 212 -6.39 6.71 -18.19
CA TYR A 212 -5.19 5.97 -17.79
C TYR A 212 -4.01 6.36 -18.67
N ALA A 213 -2.78 6.11 -18.19
CA ALA A 213 -1.60 6.29 -19.03
C ALA A 213 -1.68 5.40 -20.28
N PRO A 214 -1.18 5.88 -21.46
CA PRO A 214 -1.26 5.13 -22.71
C PRO A 214 -0.63 3.74 -22.65
N MET A 215 0.40 3.54 -21.83
CA MET A 215 1.04 2.24 -21.63
C MET A 215 0.05 1.20 -21.10
N LEU A 216 -0.74 1.56 -20.08
CA LEU A 216 -1.73 0.65 -19.49
C LEU A 216 -2.91 0.41 -20.45
N VAL A 217 -3.37 1.45 -21.17
CA VAL A 217 -4.44 1.30 -22.17
C VAL A 217 -4.02 0.37 -23.32
N ARG A 218 -2.74 0.41 -23.73
CA ARG A 218 -2.20 -0.55 -24.72
C ARG A 218 -2.13 -1.97 -24.19
N PHE A 219 -1.82 -2.12 -22.89
CA PHE A 219 -1.75 -3.43 -22.23
C PHE A 219 -3.16 -4.04 -22.02
N ASP A 220 -4.11 -3.23 -21.53
CA ASP A 220 -5.51 -3.64 -21.36
C ASP A 220 -6.47 -2.53 -21.84
N PRO A 221 -6.98 -2.61 -23.08
CA PRO A 221 -7.92 -1.61 -23.58
C PRO A 221 -9.24 -1.53 -22.81
N ALA A 222 -9.63 -2.59 -22.10
CA ALA A 222 -10.85 -2.62 -21.31
C ALA A 222 -10.74 -1.85 -19.99
N VAL A 223 -9.53 -1.47 -19.58
CA VAL A 223 -9.26 -0.75 -18.31
C VAL A 223 -10.03 0.57 -18.19
N SER A 224 -10.33 1.22 -19.33
CA SER A 224 -11.05 2.49 -19.37
C SER A 224 -12.53 2.40 -18.99
N ARG A 225 -13.07 1.20 -18.83
CA ARG A 225 -14.46 0.98 -18.42
C ARG A 225 -14.56 0.86 -16.90
N PRO A 226 -15.20 1.80 -16.20
CA PRO A 226 -15.42 1.70 -14.77
C PRO A 226 -16.30 0.49 -14.40
N MET A 227 -16.22 0.06 -13.16
CA MET A 227 -17.16 -0.89 -12.59
C MET A 227 -18.22 -0.19 -11.74
N VAL A 228 -19.36 -0.84 -11.54
CA VAL A 228 -20.39 -0.44 -10.57
C VAL A 228 -20.48 -1.50 -9.48
N GLN A 229 -20.45 -1.08 -8.23
CA GLN A 229 -20.42 -1.98 -7.08
C GLN A 229 -21.46 -1.57 -6.04
N GLU A 230 -22.12 -2.54 -5.40
CA GLU A 230 -22.97 -2.29 -4.26
C GLU A 230 -22.24 -1.51 -3.17
N PHE A 231 -22.94 -0.56 -2.58
CA PHE A 231 -22.42 0.23 -1.46
C PHE A 231 -22.68 -0.50 -0.14
N HIS A 232 -21.64 -0.72 0.62
CA HIS A 232 -21.66 -1.31 1.95
C HIS A 232 -21.26 -0.25 2.99
N PRO A 233 -22.22 0.31 3.75
CA PRO A 233 -21.94 1.31 4.78
C PRO A 233 -21.03 0.77 5.89
N GLU A 234 -21.01 -0.54 6.12
CA GLU A 234 -20.17 -1.23 7.09
C GLU A 234 -18.67 -1.01 6.83
N ALA A 235 -18.28 -0.68 5.58
CA ALA A 235 -16.90 -0.33 5.24
C ALA A 235 -16.36 0.89 6.01
N ALA A 236 -17.22 1.69 6.61
CA ALA A 236 -16.82 2.83 7.43
C ALA A 236 -16.14 2.41 8.74
N GLU A 237 -16.51 1.27 9.31
CA GLU A 237 -16.10 0.81 10.65
C GLU A 237 -15.66 -0.67 10.70
N GLY A 238 -15.90 -1.42 9.64
CA GLY A 238 -15.73 -2.88 9.61
C GLY A 238 -14.77 -3.35 8.51
N ILE A 239 -13.57 -2.78 8.40
CA ILE A 239 -12.54 -3.32 7.50
C ILE A 239 -11.64 -4.27 8.27
N TYR A 240 -11.76 -5.55 7.93
CA TYR A 240 -10.85 -6.60 8.36
C TYR A 240 -9.77 -6.81 7.30
N SER A 241 -8.53 -6.95 7.68
CA SER A 241 -7.44 -7.27 6.75
C SER A 241 -6.69 -8.54 7.16
N LEU A 242 -6.23 -9.26 6.13
CA LEU A 242 -5.21 -10.30 6.24
C LEU A 242 -3.99 -9.83 5.46
N SER A 243 -2.86 -9.78 6.13
CA SER A 243 -1.58 -9.42 5.53
C SER A 243 -0.56 -10.51 5.79
N GLY A 244 0.34 -10.74 4.83
CA GLY A 244 1.27 -11.84 4.95
C GLY A 244 2.21 -12.04 3.78
N PHE A 245 2.72 -13.27 3.73
CA PHE A 245 3.65 -13.75 2.71
C PHE A 245 3.23 -15.13 2.21
N VAL A 246 3.43 -15.36 0.92
CA VAL A 246 3.29 -16.67 0.27
C VAL A 246 4.49 -16.95 -0.63
N ASP A 247 5.03 -18.16 -0.59
CA ASP A 247 6.12 -18.57 -1.48
C ASP A 247 5.63 -19.03 -2.87
N GLU A 248 6.55 -19.27 -3.78
CA GLU A 248 6.28 -19.72 -5.16
C GLU A 248 5.48 -21.03 -5.24
N THR A 249 5.61 -21.90 -4.22
CA THR A 249 4.88 -23.16 -4.17
C THR A 249 3.48 -23.01 -3.60
N GLY A 250 3.21 -21.90 -2.90
CA GLY A 250 2.00 -21.68 -2.14
C GLY A 250 1.91 -22.52 -0.85
N GLU A 251 2.99 -23.20 -0.45
CA GLU A 251 3.04 -24.02 0.77
C GLU A 251 3.49 -23.23 1.99
N LEU A 252 4.47 -22.34 1.81
CA LEU A 252 4.88 -21.42 2.86
C LEU A 252 3.95 -20.21 2.81
N PHE A 253 2.91 -20.25 3.63
CA PHE A 253 1.89 -19.23 3.76
C PHE A 253 1.78 -18.80 5.22
N GLU A 254 1.98 -17.52 5.51
CA GLU A 254 1.91 -16.97 6.86
C GLU A 254 1.20 -15.62 6.83
N VAL A 255 0.22 -15.44 7.71
CA VAL A 255 -0.63 -14.24 7.74
C VAL A 255 -0.87 -13.72 9.14
N ARG A 256 -1.24 -12.44 9.23
CA ARG A 256 -1.73 -11.76 10.42
C ARG A 256 -3.08 -11.10 10.12
N GLY A 257 -4.00 -11.19 11.06
CA GLY A 257 -5.29 -10.52 10.99
C GLY A 257 -5.25 -9.17 11.69
N ALA A 258 -5.97 -8.19 11.15
CA ALA A 258 -6.14 -6.87 11.76
C ALA A 258 -7.51 -6.29 11.46
N MET A 259 -8.03 -5.45 12.40
CA MET A 259 -9.20 -4.59 12.20
C MET A 259 -8.76 -3.15 12.05
N LYS A 260 -9.19 -2.48 11.00
CA LYS A 260 -9.02 -1.05 10.82
C LYS A 260 -10.08 -0.34 11.67
N VAL A 261 -9.67 0.17 12.84
CA VAL A 261 -10.61 0.77 13.80
C VAL A 261 -10.78 2.27 13.60
N LEU A 262 -9.84 2.94 12.94
CA LEU A 262 -9.95 4.35 12.56
C LEU A 262 -9.28 4.62 11.22
N GLN A 263 -9.97 5.41 10.38
CA GLN A 263 -9.47 5.83 9.07
C GLN A 263 -9.63 7.35 8.88
N ARG A 264 -8.89 7.92 7.94
CA ARG A 264 -8.94 9.34 7.57
C ARG A 264 -9.08 9.52 6.06
N PRO A 265 -10.13 10.16 5.55
CA PRO A 265 -11.36 10.58 6.25
C PRO A 265 -12.09 9.44 6.95
N ARG A 266 -12.87 9.74 8.01
CA ARG A 266 -13.43 8.71 8.91
C ARG A 266 -14.34 7.68 8.25
N ARG A 267 -14.96 8.00 7.12
CA ARG A 267 -15.90 7.09 6.44
C ARG A 267 -15.27 6.25 5.33
N LEU A 268 -14.31 6.82 4.60
CA LEU A 268 -13.61 6.14 3.49
C LEU A 268 -12.23 6.75 3.39
N GLY A 269 -11.19 6.07 3.87
CA GLY A 269 -9.86 6.66 3.89
C GLY A 269 -8.72 5.70 4.16
N VAL A 270 -7.55 6.28 4.42
CA VAL A 270 -6.36 5.56 4.84
C VAL A 270 -6.46 5.22 6.33
N GLY A 271 -6.09 4.01 6.71
CA GLY A 271 -6.09 3.58 8.10
C GLY A 271 -5.14 4.41 8.98
N VAL A 272 -5.64 4.84 10.12
CA VAL A 272 -4.88 5.59 11.16
C VAL A 272 -4.58 4.70 12.35
N CYS A 273 -5.56 3.87 12.75
CA CYS A 273 -5.42 2.91 13.84
C CYS A 273 -5.93 1.54 13.41
N PHE A 274 -5.20 0.50 13.85
CA PHE A 274 -5.56 -0.90 13.65
C PHE A 274 -5.38 -1.67 14.96
N GLU A 275 -6.23 -2.63 15.21
CA GLU A 275 -6.11 -3.60 16.29
C GLU A 275 -5.77 -4.98 15.74
N SER A 276 -5.02 -5.78 16.50
CA SER A 276 -4.81 -7.18 16.18
C SER A 276 -6.14 -7.93 16.20
N ALA A 277 -6.38 -8.74 15.19
CA ALA A 277 -7.55 -9.59 15.10
C ALA A 277 -7.16 -11.05 14.84
N PRO A 278 -7.95 -12.02 15.32
CA PRO A 278 -7.73 -13.43 15.01
C PRO A 278 -7.73 -13.67 13.49
N VAL A 279 -6.83 -14.52 13.04
CA VAL A 279 -6.86 -15.01 11.66
C VAL A 279 -8.12 -15.84 11.46
N ARG A 280 -8.90 -15.50 10.43
CA ARG A 280 -10.06 -16.27 10.00
C ARG A 280 -9.57 -17.35 9.03
N GLU A 281 -9.51 -18.60 9.50
CA GLU A 281 -8.95 -19.73 8.75
C GLU A 281 -9.59 -19.92 7.37
N GLU A 282 -10.91 -19.73 7.26
CA GLU A 282 -11.63 -19.84 5.99
C GLU A 282 -11.17 -18.80 4.97
N LEU A 283 -10.95 -17.54 5.43
CA LEU A 283 -10.45 -16.45 4.57
C LEU A 283 -8.99 -16.71 4.21
N ALA A 284 -8.16 -17.11 5.17
CA ALA A 284 -6.76 -17.44 4.94
C ALA A 284 -6.61 -18.56 3.90
N ALA A 285 -7.36 -19.66 4.06
CA ALA A 285 -7.40 -20.75 3.09
C ALA A 285 -7.93 -20.30 1.71
N GLY A 286 -8.94 -19.42 1.69
CA GLY A 286 -9.45 -18.81 0.46
C GLY A 286 -8.40 -17.99 -0.26
N LEU A 287 -7.65 -17.17 0.47
CA LEU A 287 -6.54 -16.36 -0.07
C LEU A 287 -5.39 -17.23 -0.57
N GLN A 288 -5.03 -18.29 0.13
CA GLN A 288 -4.00 -19.23 -0.33
C GLN A 288 -4.41 -19.88 -1.66
N ARG A 289 -5.69 -20.30 -1.80
CA ARG A 289 -6.23 -20.79 -3.08
C ARG A 289 -6.21 -19.71 -4.17
N LEU A 290 -6.53 -18.47 -3.83
CA LEU A 290 -6.50 -17.33 -4.77
C LEU A 290 -5.08 -17.09 -5.29
N CYS A 291 -4.10 -17.01 -4.38
CA CYS A 291 -2.68 -16.85 -4.75
C CYS A 291 -2.22 -18.01 -5.64
N LYS A 292 -2.52 -19.24 -5.27
CA LYS A 292 -2.17 -20.43 -6.07
C LYS A 292 -2.83 -20.41 -7.45
N ARG A 293 -4.11 -20.02 -7.54
CA ARG A 293 -4.85 -19.92 -8.81
C ARG A 293 -4.23 -18.92 -9.78
N LEU A 294 -3.79 -17.76 -9.26
CA LEU A 294 -3.19 -16.70 -10.04
C LEU A 294 -1.67 -16.84 -10.22
N GLY A 295 -1.04 -17.81 -9.54
CA GLY A 295 0.41 -17.95 -9.53
C GLY A 295 1.11 -16.84 -8.74
N TYR A 296 0.40 -16.19 -7.81
CA TYR A 296 0.96 -15.12 -7.01
C TYR A 296 1.84 -15.65 -5.87
N HIS A 297 3.00 -15.02 -5.70
CA HIS A 297 3.88 -15.18 -4.56
C HIS A 297 4.48 -13.83 -4.15
N GLY A 298 4.79 -13.69 -2.87
CA GLY A 298 5.33 -12.44 -2.32
C GLY A 298 4.57 -11.94 -1.09
N VAL A 299 4.80 -10.68 -0.76
CA VAL A 299 4.14 -9.96 0.34
C VAL A 299 2.81 -9.41 -0.14
N PHE A 300 1.80 -9.52 0.67
CA PHE A 300 0.47 -8.99 0.36
C PHE A 300 -0.26 -8.42 1.58
N GLU A 301 -1.24 -7.58 1.31
CA GLU A 301 -2.28 -7.17 2.24
C GLU A 301 -3.62 -7.17 1.52
N VAL A 302 -4.64 -7.73 2.17
CA VAL A 302 -5.97 -7.93 1.59
C VAL A 302 -7.03 -7.38 2.51
N GLU A 303 -7.93 -6.55 1.96
CA GLU A 303 -9.02 -5.93 2.71
C GLU A 303 -10.37 -6.61 2.45
N PHE A 304 -11.12 -6.81 3.53
CA PHE A 304 -12.47 -7.33 3.52
C PHE A 304 -13.41 -6.38 4.26
N ILE A 305 -14.60 -6.15 3.72
CA ILE A 305 -15.69 -5.54 4.49
C ILE A 305 -16.30 -6.63 5.38
N GLN A 306 -16.24 -6.43 6.69
CA GLN A 306 -16.96 -7.26 7.63
C GLN A 306 -18.43 -6.78 7.69
N THR A 307 -19.33 -7.59 7.19
CA THR A 307 -20.77 -7.41 7.37
C THR A 307 -21.25 -8.18 8.59
N LYS A 308 -22.56 -8.16 8.86
CA LYS A 308 -23.13 -8.95 9.95
C LYS A 308 -22.88 -10.46 9.80
N ASP A 309 -22.94 -10.94 8.55
CA ASP A 309 -22.94 -12.39 8.27
C ASP A 309 -21.69 -12.86 7.51
N ASP A 310 -20.94 -11.93 6.88
CA ASP A 310 -19.90 -12.27 5.91
C ASP A 310 -18.69 -11.34 5.94
N PHE A 311 -17.63 -11.78 5.24
CA PHE A 311 -16.47 -10.98 4.89
C PHE A 311 -16.38 -10.87 3.37
N LEU A 312 -16.48 -9.64 2.85
CA LEU A 312 -16.50 -9.37 1.41
C LEU A 312 -15.14 -8.85 0.96
N LEU A 313 -14.45 -9.58 0.11
CA LEU A 313 -13.16 -9.16 -0.47
C LEU A 313 -13.34 -7.90 -1.33
N ILE A 314 -12.59 -6.85 -1.04
CA ILE A 314 -12.68 -5.58 -1.76
C ILE A 314 -11.37 -5.11 -2.39
N ASP A 315 -10.23 -5.51 -1.84
CA ASP A 315 -8.92 -5.09 -2.34
C ASP A 315 -7.83 -6.10 -2.05
N PHE A 316 -6.83 -6.15 -2.94
CA PHE A 316 -5.62 -6.95 -2.77
C PHE A 316 -4.42 -6.08 -3.16
N ASN A 317 -3.49 -5.91 -2.23
CA ASN A 317 -2.28 -5.12 -2.38
C ASN A 317 -1.05 -6.04 -2.50
N PRO A 318 -0.58 -6.41 -3.72
CA PRO A 318 0.52 -7.35 -3.94
C PRO A 318 1.90 -6.67 -3.80
N ARG A 319 2.15 -6.01 -2.69
CA ARG A 319 3.33 -5.17 -2.43
C ARG A 319 3.49 -4.85 -0.96
N TYR A 320 4.51 -4.09 -0.60
CA TYR A 320 4.56 -3.47 0.73
C TYR A 320 3.38 -2.51 0.94
N TYR A 321 2.90 -2.40 2.17
CA TYR A 321 1.68 -1.65 2.52
C TYR A 321 1.91 -0.77 3.76
N GLY A 322 1.03 0.23 3.97
CA GLY A 322 1.24 1.31 4.94
C GLY A 322 1.42 0.86 6.38
N GLN A 323 0.65 -0.13 6.82
CA GLN A 323 0.71 -0.68 8.17
C GLN A 323 1.69 -1.86 8.33
N MET A 324 2.56 -2.15 7.37
CA MET A 324 3.50 -3.29 7.40
C MET A 324 4.38 -3.30 8.67
N GLY A 325 4.71 -2.13 9.22
CA GLY A 325 5.42 -2.03 10.49
C GLY A 325 4.70 -2.70 11.67
N PHE A 326 3.37 -2.77 11.59
CA PHE A 326 2.54 -3.49 12.55
C PHE A 326 2.76 -5.01 12.50
N ASP A 327 2.84 -5.57 11.31
CA ASP A 327 3.09 -7.00 11.15
C ASP A 327 4.53 -7.38 11.51
N ILE A 328 5.49 -6.51 11.21
CA ILE A 328 6.89 -6.67 11.65
C ILE A 328 6.96 -6.71 13.19
N ALA A 329 6.28 -5.80 13.87
CA ALA A 329 6.21 -5.78 15.34
C ALA A 329 5.53 -7.03 15.91
N ARG A 330 4.59 -7.62 15.16
CA ARG A 330 3.93 -8.89 15.48
C ARG A 330 4.70 -10.14 15.03
N GLY A 331 6.02 -10.01 14.86
CA GLY A 331 6.92 -11.11 14.56
C GLY A 331 6.86 -11.63 13.13
N LEU A 332 6.27 -10.91 12.18
CA LEU A 332 6.24 -11.28 10.77
C LEU A 332 7.11 -10.31 9.95
N PRO A 333 8.41 -10.61 9.77
CA PRO A 333 9.37 -9.70 9.14
C PRO A 333 9.27 -9.74 7.61
N LEU A 334 8.15 -9.29 7.06
CA LEU A 334 7.83 -9.35 5.63
C LEU A 334 8.94 -8.87 4.70
N PRO A 335 9.67 -7.75 5.00
CA PRO A 335 10.77 -7.33 4.16
C PRO A 335 11.90 -8.37 4.08
N LEU A 336 12.24 -9.04 5.19
CA LEU A 336 13.26 -10.10 5.20
C LEU A 336 12.80 -11.34 4.44
N LEU A 337 11.50 -11.69 4.55
CA LEU A 337 10.94 -12.82 3.79
C LEU A 337 11.08 -12.59 2.28
N ALA A 338 10.68 -11.40 1.80
CA ALA A 338 10.82 -11.02 0.40
C ALA A 338 12.31 -10.99 -0.04
N TYR A 339 13.19 -10.48 0.82
CA TYR A 339 14.63 -10.40 0.56
C TYR A 339 15.26 -11.79 0.40
N HIS A 340 15.02 -12.69 1.37
CA HIS A 340 15.55 -14.05 1.31
C HIS A 340 14.98 -14.84 0.12
N ALA A 341 13.70 -14.64 -0.19
CA ALA A 341 13.07 -15.24 -1.35
C ALA A 341 13.68 -14.74 -2.66
N ALA A 342 13.93 -13.42 -2.80
CA ALA A 342 14.58 -12.84 -3.98
C ALA A 342 16.01 -13.34 -4.21
N LEU A 343 16.71 -13.70 -3.14
CA LEU A 343 18.06 -14.26 -3.20
C LEU A 343 18.08 -15.80 -3.30
N GLY A 344 16.93 -16.45 -3.24
CA GLY A 344 16.85 -17.91 -3.23
C GLY A 344 17.34 -18.57 -1.93
N ASP A 345 17.52 -17.79 -0.85
CA ASP A 345 17.95 -18.29 0.47
C ASP A 345 16.78 -18.93 1.21
N ARG A 346 16.45 -20.15 0.80
CA ARG A 346 15.33 -20.92 1.35
C ARG A 346 15.51 -21.27 2.84
N ASP A 347 16.74 -21.39 3.30
CA ASP A 347 17.00 -21.74 4.69
C ASP A 347 16.76 -20.54 5.60
N ALA A 348 17.19 -19.36 5.22
CA ALA A 348 16.86 -18.14 5.94
C ALA A 348 15.34 -17.88 5.90
N LEU A 349 14.70 -17.98 4.74
CA LEU A 349 13.26 -17.84 4.60
C LEU A 349 12.48 -18.76 5.56
N ARG A 350 12.86 -20.03 5.63
CA ARG A 350 12.22 -20.99 6.53
C ARG A 350 12.50 -20.70 8.02
N ARG A 351 13.68 -20.17 8.36
CA ARG A 351 13.98 -19.76 9.75
C ARG A 351 13.09 -18.62 10.18
N GLU A 352 12.98 -17.56 9.36
CA GLU A 352 12.12 -16.39 9.63
C GLU A 352 10.65 -16.80 9.77
N LEU A 353 10.14 -17.66 8.88
CA LEU A 353 8.76 -18.14 8.95
C LEU A 353 8.50 -19.03 10.18
N ARG A 354 9.46 -19.84 10.61
CA ARG A 354 9.32 -20.60 11.87
C ARG A 354 9.24 -19.66 13.05
N ALA A 355 10.14 -18.68 13.14
CA ALA A 355 10.12 -17.68 14.19
C ALA A 355 8.79 -16.91 14.23
N ALA A 356 8.26 -16.56 13.03
CA ALA A 356 6.96 -15.89 12.92
C ALA A 356 5.80 -16.76 13.45
N ARG A 357 5.79 -18.07 13.20
CA ARG A 357 4.77 -19.00 13.71
C ARG A 357 4.82 -19.18 15.22
N ASP A 358 6.01 -19.12 15.80
CA ASP A 358 6.23 -19.26 17.22
C ASP A 358 5.96 -17.98 18.02
N TRP A 359 5.78 -16.85 17.31
CA TRP A 359 5.51 -15.56 17.92
C TRP A 359 4.20 -15.56 18.72
N ARG A 360 4.26 -14.94 19.90
CA ARG A 360 3.11 -14.76 20.79
C ARG A 360 2.94 -13.27 21.05
N GLY A 361 1.79 -12.74 20.68
CA GLY A 361 1.49 -11.31 20.78
C GLY A 361 1.24 -10.83 22.22
N ASN A 362 1.44 -9.54 22.40
CA ASN A 362 1.14 -8.81 23.67
C ASN A 362 -0.08 -7.89 23.49
N GLY A 363 -0.91 -8.10 22.47
CA GLY A 363 -2.05 -7.23 22.17
C GLY A 363 -1.64 -5.94 21.46
N GLU A 364 -0.61 -6.01 20.60
CA GLU A 364 -0.13 -4.85 19.82
C GLU A 364 -1.27 -4.22 19.04
N VAL A 365 -1.21 -2.89 18.95
CA VAL A 365 -2.06 -2.07 18.08
C VAL A 365 -1.19 -1.18 17.20
N PHE A 366 -1.68 -0.82 16.05
CA PHE A 366 -1.03 0.20 15.20
C PHE A 366 -1.72 1.54 15.39
N CYS A 367 -0.93 2.60 15.55
CA CYS A 367 -1.47 3.94 15.67
C CYS A 367 -0.50 4.99 15.13
N ASN A 368 -0.89 5.68 14.05
CA ASN A 368 -0.23 6.91 13.67
C ASN A 368 -0.65 8.03 14.64
N ARG A 369 0.13 8.22 15.70
CA ARG A 369 -0.19 9.16 16.79
C ARG A 369 -0.26 10.61 16.33
N ILE A 370 0.59 11.02 15.38
CA ILE A 370 0.55 12.37 14.83
C ILE A 370 -0.79 12.60 14.10
N ALA A 371 -1.17 11.68 13.23
CA ALA A 371 -2.44 11.79 12.50
C ALA A 371 -3.64 11.72 13.44
N LEU A 372 -3.62 10.84 14.45
CA LEU A 372 -4.68 10.72 15.45
C LEU A 372 -4.84 12.00 16.26
N GLU A 373 -3.76 12.53 16.83
CA GLU A 373 -3.79 13.75 17.64
C GLU A 373 -4.25 14.98 16.82
N MET A 374 -3.80 15.10 15.57
CA MET A 374 -4.28 16.15 14.67
C MET A 374 -5.79 16.01 14.43
N LEU A 375 -6.27 14.80 14.13
CA LEU A 375 -7.67 14.53 13.90
C LEU A 375 -8.51 14.87 15.16
N LEU A 376 -8.13 14.36 16.33
CA LEU A 376 -8.84 14.60 17.58
C LEU A 376 -8.91 16.09 17.94
N ASN A 377 -7.82 16.83 17.79
CA ASN A 377 -7.79 18.24 18.16
C ASN A 377 -8.50 19.13 17.15
N LEU A 378 -8.24 18.96 15.83
CA LEU A 378 -8.79 19.84 14.80
C LEU A 378 -10.28 19.56 14.55
N GLN A 379 -10.70 18.31 14.51
CA GLN A 379 -12.11 17.96 14.30
C GLN A 379 -12.98 18.26 15.53
N ARG A 380 -12.45 18.13 16.75
CA ARG A 380 -13.12 18.58 17.97
C ARG A 380 -13.36 20.09 17.94
N LEU A 381 -12.33 20.88 17.61
CA LEU A 381 -12.46 22.33 17.55
C LEU A 381 -13.45 22.82 16.49
N SER A 382 -13.60 22.10 15.39
CA SER A 382 -14.57 22.41 14.32
C SER A 382 -15.96 21.87 14.58
N GLY A 383 -16.17 21.08 15.64
CA GLY A 383 -17.43 20.38 15.90
C GLY A 383 -17.70 19.17 14.99
N ALA A 384 -16.75 18.78 14.12
CA ALA A 384 -16.89 17.61 13.25
C ALA A 384 -16.71 16.28 14.02
N LEU A 385 -16.11 16.30 15.21
CA LEU A 385 -15.95 15.17 16.12
C LEU A 385 -16.63 15.49 17.47
N PRO A 386 -17.61 14.69 17.91
CA PRO A 386 -18.23 14.82 19.23
C PRO A 386 -17.22 14.67 20.37
N GLU A 387 -17.45 15.36 21.47
CA GLU A 387 -16.52 15.39 22.61
C GLU A 387 -16.40 14.02 23.30
N ASP A 388 -17.48 13.26 23.35
CA ASP A 388 -17.51 11.90 23.89
C ASP A 388 -16.68 10.93 23.03
N GLU A 389 -16.78 11.02 21.72
CA GLU A 389 -15.97 10.24 20.80
C GLU A 389 -14.48 10.62 20.90
N ALA A 390 -14.16 11.91 21.00
CA ALA A 390 -12.80 12.36 21.23
C ALA A 390 -12.21 11.83 22.54
N ARG A 391 -13.01 11.77 23.62
CA ARG A 391 -12.60 11.17 24.90
C ARG A 391 -12.39 9.66 24.77
N GLN A 392 -13.23 8.96 24.05
CA GLN A 392 -13.09 7.53 23.78
C GLN A 392 -11.75 7.22 23.09
N TRP A 393 -11.40 7.96 22.05
CA TRP A 393 -10.13 7.77 21.33
C TRP A 393 -8.91 8.10 22.20
N ARG A 394 -8.99 9.11 23.04
CA ARG A 394 -7.90 9.40 24.00
C ARG A 394 -7.74 8.31 25.05
N SER A 395 -8.86 7.77 25.54
CA SER A 395 -8.84 6.62 26.46
C SER A 395 -8.26 5.38 25.78
N TRP A 396 -8.66 5.13 24.51
CA TRP A 396 -8.10 4.03 23.71
C TRP A 396 -6.58 4.17 23.55
N LEU A 397 -6.09 5.36 23.19
CA LEU A 397 -4.65 5.61 23.05
C LEU A 397 -3.91 5.43 24.40
N ALA A 398 -4.49 5.88 25.48
CA ALA A 398 -3.90 5.74 26.81
C ALA A 398 -3.81 4.28 27.26
N SER A 399 -4.84 3.47 26.97
CA SER A 399 -4.87 2.04 27.35
C SER A 399 -3.93 1.17 26.51
N HIS A 400 -3.53 1.64 25.30
CA HIS A 400 -2.62 0.91 24.41
C HIS A 400 -1.23 1.53 24.32
N ARG A 401 -0.89 2.46 25.21
CA ARG A 401 0.34 3.25 25.11
C ARG A 401 1.61 2.40 24.98
N ASP A 402 1.67 1.31 25.75
CA ASP A 402 2.87 0.47 25.85
C ASP A 402 2.99 -0.58 24.73
N VAL A 403 1.90 -0.83 24.02
CA VAL A 403 1.81 -1.83 22.92
C VAL A 403 1.53 -1.19 21.56
N ALA A 404 1.44 0.14 21.48
CA ALA A 404 1.18 0.87 20.26
C ALA A 404 2.42 0.94 19.36
N VAL A 405 2.30 0.39 18.16
CA VAL A 405 3.27 0.49 17.08
C VAL A 405 2.99 1.75 16.26
N ASP A 406 3.90 2.71 16.29
CA ASP A 406 3.78 3.96 15.53
C ASP A 406 4.61 3.87 14.23
N PRO A 407 4.06 4.21 13.06
CA PRO A 407 4.81 4.14 11.80
C PRO A 407 5.96 5.14 11.71
N LEU A 408 5.87 6.26 12.43
CA LEU A 408 6.82 7.37 12.36
C LEU A 408 7.70 7.48 13.59
N ILE A 409 7.08 7.45 14.78
CA ILE A 409 7.77 7.69 16.04
C ILE A 409 8.53 6.43 16.48
N ASP A 410 9.86 6.52 16.41
CA ASP A 410 10.78 5.46 16.80
C ASP A 410 11.96 6.10 17.50
N SER A 411 12.26 5.68 18.74
CA SER A 411 13.30 6.28 19.58
C SER A 411 14.70 6.21 18.96
N ASP A 412 14.94 5.16 18.14
CA ASP A 412 16.22 4.95 17.47
C ASP A 412 16.32 5.74 16.16
N ASP A 413 15.21 6.31 15.65
CA ASP A 413 15.14 6.88 14.31
C ASP A 413 14.16 8.05 14.23
N LEU A 414 14.52 9.18 14.85
CA LEU A 414 13.65 10.34 15.04
C LEU A 414 13.52 11.25 13.81
N MET A 415 14.49 11.23 12.89
CA MET A 415 14.49 12.14 11.73
C MET A 415 13.26 11.99 10.83
N PRO A 416 12.76 10.78 10.52
CA PRO A 416 11.52 10.63 9.76
C PRO A 416 10.33 11.35 10.39
N THR A 417 10.21 11.32 11.71
CA THR A 417 9.16 12.03 12.46
C THR A 417 9.29 13.55 12.27
N ALA A 418 10.50 14.09 12.40
CA ALA A 418 10.76 15.53 12.22
C ALA A 418 10.43 16.00 10.79
N VAL A 419 10.79 15.19 9.78
CA VAL A 419 10.51 15.48 8.37
C VAL A 419 9.01 15.45 8.10
N GLU A 420 8.27 14.47 8.61
CA GLU A 420 6.81 14.38 8.47
C GLU A 420 6.12 15.60 9.06
N VAL A 421 6.50 16.01 10.28
CA VAL A 421 5.97 17.23 10.91
C VAL A 421 6.26 18.46 10.05
N ALA A 422 7.48 18.59 9.54
CA ALA A 422 7.85 19.70 8.65
C ALA A 422 7.01 19.70 7.35
N GLN A 423 6.76 18.53 6.75
CA GLN A 423 5.90 18.40 5.59
C GLN A 423 4.44 18.81 5.87
N ILE A 424 3.89 18.38 7.01
CA ILE A 424 2.53 18.76 7.42
C ILE A 424 2.43 20.27 7.57
N LEU A 425 3.38 20.90 8.25
CA LEU A 425 3.40 22.36 8.44
C LEU A 425 3.55 23.10 7.11
N TYR A 426 4.47 22.67 6.26
CA TYR A 426 4.66 23.25 4.94
C TYR A 426 3.43 23.08 4.04
N GLY A 427 2.86 21.87 4.00
CA GLY A 427 1.66 21.58 3.20
C GLY A 427 0.45 22.35 3.68
N SER A 428 0.25 22.51 4.98
CA SER A 428 -0.84 23.28 5.57
C SER A 428 -0.74 24.77 5.23
N ALA A 429 0.48 25.32 5.23
CA ALA A 429 0.73 26.70 4.86
C ALA A 429 0.53 26.94 3.35
N ARG A 430 0.96 26.00 2.51
CA ARG A 430 0.85 26.13 1.05
C ARG A 430 -0.55 25.85 0.51
N HIS A 431 -1.30 24.94 1.11
CA HIS A 431 -2.62 24.49 0.67
C HIS A 431 -3.66 24.52 1.82
N PRO A 432 -3.92 25.68 2.44
CA PRO A 432 -4.75 25.77 3.66
C PRO A 432 -6.19 25.27 3.44
N ARG A 433 -6.76 25.52 2.26
CA ARG A 433 -8.13 25.06 1.94
C ARG A 433 -8.24 23.53 1.88
N ALA A 434 -7.26 22.87 1.24
CA ALA A 434 -7.21 21.40 1.17
C ALA A 434 -6.97 20.79 2.55
N PHE A 435 -6.07 21.38 3.33
CA PHE A 435 -5.80 20.98 4.70
C PHE A 435 -7.05 21.08 5.57
N ILE A 436 -7.76 22.23 5.56
CA ILE A 436 -9.00 22.43 6.32
C ILE A 436 -10.07 21.41 5.89
N ARG A 437 -10.28 21.21 4.58
CA ARG A 437 -11.26 20.24 4.08
C ARG A 437 -10.99 18.84 4.63
N MET A 438 -9.78 18.35 4.52
CA MET A 438 -9.38 16.99 4.88
C MET A 438 -9.27 16.80 6.40
N MET A 439 -8.57 17.72 7.09
CA MET A 439 -8.20 17.53 8.50
C MET A 439 -9.22 18.08 9.49
N VAL A 440 -9.95 19.12 9.10
CA VAL A 440 -10.88 19.82 9.99
C VAL A 440 -12.32 19.39 9.71
N LEU A 441 -12.74 19.38 8.44
CA LEU A 441 -14.12 19.12 8.05
C LEU A 441 -14.40 17.63 7.72
N ASN A 442 -13.38 16.79 7.71
CA ASN A 442 -13.50 15.35 7.42
C ASN A 442 -14.22 15.05 6.09
N ARG A 443 -13.91 15.83 5.01
CA ARG A 443 -14.56 15.78 3.69
C ARG A 443 -13.55 15.57 2.58
#